data_bb6ed3ae0410953728f6717bad38ca40
#
_entry.id   bb6ed3ae0410953728f6717bad38ca40
#
_cell.length_a   1.000
_cell.length_b   1.000
_cell.length_c   1.000
_cell.angle_alpha   90.00
_cell.angle_beta   90.00
_cell.angle_gamma   90.00
#
_symmetry.space_group_name_H-M   'P 1'
#
loop_
_entity.id
_entity.type
_entity.pdbx_description
1 polymer ?
#
loop_
_entity_poly.entity_id
_entity_poly.type
_entity_poly.pdbx_seq_one_letter_code
_entity_poly.pdbx_strand_id
1 'polypeptide(L)'
;VTAPDSHTVVLHFAEPYPFLVQEMAHGGSNYWLPAHFMRDYHPDFVDRDTLIQRSEEAGFISWMAYFGAVRGQQLADPSGVPTMNAHVLSRKSPTLQIYTRNPFYPKIDPAGNQLPYIDSVMSLVVMNPEVVTAKTSTGQVHFSAIGLATPDIPLFKRGEKAGNFTARIWNRLHGVDVVIQPNLTVEDPVLREI
;
A
#
# COMPACT_ATOMS: atom_id res chain seq x y z
N VAL A 1 -15.73 -13.53 13.56
CA VAL A 1 -14.39 -13.39 14.17
C VAL A 1 -14.55 -13.43 15.67
N THR A 2 -13.73 -14.22 16.35
CA THR A 2 -13.67 -14.27 17.81
C THR A 2 -12.24 -14.16 18.31
N ALA A 3 -12.05 -13.63 19.51
CA ALA A 3 -10.77 -13.54 20.19
C ALA A 3 -10.91 -14.23 21.57
N PRO A 4 -10.62 -15.53 21.67
CA PRO A 4 -10.78 -16.29 22.92
C PRO A 4 -9.80 -15.87 24.02
N ASP A 5 -8.66 -15.28 23.64
CA ASP A 5 -7.65 -14.74 24.53
C ASP A 5 -6.91 -13.55 23.90
N SER A 6 -5.95 -12.95 24.60
CA SER A 6 -5.21 -11.76 24.17
C SER A 6 -4.25 -12.00 22.98
N HIS A 7 -4.01 -13.25 22.59
CA HIS A 7 -3.02 -13.62 21.58
C HIS A 7 -3.62 -14.41 20.42
N THR A 8 -4.91 -14.77 20.51
CA THR A 8 -5.56 -15.64 19.54
C THR A 8 -6.72 -14.93 18.86
N VAL A 9 -6.75 -14.93 17.54
CA VAL A 9 -7.89 -14.49 16.72
C VAL A 9 -8.35 -15.67 15.88
N VAL A 10 -9.65 -15.99 15.97
CA VAL A 10 -10.26 -17.06 15.17
C VAL A 10 -11.17 -16.45 14.12
N LEU A 11 -10.89 -16.77 12.87
CA LEU A 11 -11.70 -16.36 11.73
C LEU A 11 -12.65 -17.51 11.36
N HIS A 12 -13.95 -17.25 11.46
CA HIS A 12 -14.99 -18.21 11.07
C HIS A 12 -15.50 -17.84 9.68
N PHE A 13 -15.49 -18.82 8.78
CA PHE A 13 -16.02 -18.70 7.43
C PHE A 13 -17.25 -19.58 7.31
N ALA A 14 -18.25 -19.13 6.54
CA ALA A 14 -19.45 -19.91 6.24
C ALA A 14 -19.11 -21.15 5.38
N GLU A 15 -18.13 -21.00 4.49
CA GLU A 15 -17.62 -22.03 3.61
C GLU A 15 -16.08 -22.07 3.70
N PRO A 16 -15.43 -23.21 3.35
CA PRO A 16 -13.97 -23.29 3.32
C PRO A 16 -13.35 -22.23 2.43
N TYR A 17 -12.39 -21.46 2.97
CA TYR A 17 -11.68 -20.41 2.23
C TYR A 17 -10.18 -20.76 2.09
N PRO A 18 -9.80 -21.53 1.04
CA PRO A 18 -8.43 -22.03 0.90
C PRO A 18 -7.40 -20.95 0.59
N PHE A 19 -7.84 -19.77 0.11
CA PHE A 19 -6.94 -18.68 -0.28
C PHE A 19 -6.60 -17.72 0.86
N LEU A 20 -7.12 -17.91 2.06
CA LEU A 20 -6.92 -17.00 3.20
C LEU A 20 -5.45 -16.63 3.44
N VAL A 21 -4.57 -17.62 3.46
CA VAL A 21 -3.14 -17.42 3.75
C VAL A 21 -2.48 -16.60 2.64
N GLN A 22 -2.85 -16.83 1.39
CA GLN A 22 -2.34 -16.09 0.23
C GLN A 22 -2.83 -14.64 0.25
N GLU A 23 -4.10 -14.41 0.55
CA GLU A 23 -4.69 -13.08 0.71
C GLU A 23 -4.02 -12.30 1.85
N MET A 24 -3.82 -12.94 2.99
CA MET A 24 -3.11 -12.35 4.12
C MET A 24 -1.65 -12.03 3.78
N ALA A 25 -0.98 -12.86 3.01
CA ALA A 25 0.39 -12.62 2.57
C ALA A 25 0.48 -11.47 1.55
N HIS A 26 -0.52 -11.33 0.67
CA HIS A 26 -0.58 -10.27 -0.32
C HIS A 26 -0.97 -8.91 0.30
N GLY A 27 -1.96 -8.91 1.17
CA GLY A 27 -2.50 -7.70 1.82
C GLY A 27 -2.19 -7.55 3.31
N GLY A 28 -1.16 -8.24 3.81
CA GLY A 28 -0.91 -8.45 5.24
C GLY A 28 -0.90 -7.20 6.12
N SER A 29 -0.42 -6.07 5.60
CA SER A 29 -0.44 -4.80 6.34
C SER A 29 -1.86 -4.24 6.57
N ASN A 30 -2.85 -4.71 5.82
CA ASN A 30 -4.23 -4.25 5.95
C ASN A 30 -5.01 -4.94 7.08
N TYR A 31 -4.54 -6.09 7.54
CA TYR A 31 -5.20 -6.88 8.59
C TYR A 31 -4.69 -6.53 10.00
N TRP A 32 -3.49 -5.97 10.10
CA TRP A 32 -2.83 -5.68 11.37
C TRP A 32 -2.74 -4.19 11.60
N LEU A 33 -3.59 -3.67 12.47
CA LEU A 33 -3.62 -2.26 12.82
C LEU A 33 -3.18 -2.06 14.26
N PRO A 34 -2.44 -0.98 14.58
CA PRO A 34 -2.03 -0.64 15.92
C PRO A 34 -3.25 -0.15 16.71
N ALA A 35 -3.97 -1.07 17.36
CA ALA A 35 -5.23 -0.76 18.04
C ALA A 35 -5.10 0.37 19.07
N HIS A 36 -3.97 0.45 19.80
CA HIS A 36 -3.70 1.52 20.76
C HIS A 36 -3.69 2.92 20.14
N PHE A 37 -3.32 3.02 18.87
CA PHE A 37 -3.30 4.27 18.12
C PHE A 37 -4.61 4.48 17.35
N MET A 38 -5.13 3.43 16.68
CA MET A 38 -6.30 3.53 15.81
C MET A 38 -7.62 3.75 16.57
N ARG A 39 -7.68 3.43 17.87
CA ARG A 39 -8.86 3.69 18.72
C ARG A 39 -9.28 5.15 18.71
N ASP A 40 -8.34 6.08 18.62
CA ASP A 40 -8.61 7.52 18.63
C ASP A 40 -9.32 8.01 17.35
N TYR A 41 -9.46 7.13 16.35
CA TYR A 41 -10.06 7.42 15.05
C TYR A 41 -11.31 6.57 14.76
N HIS A 42 -11.80 5.77 15.73
CA HIS A 42 -12.88 4.83 15.50
C HIS A 42 -14.10 5.10 16.39
N PRO A 43 -15.36 5.04 15.85
CA PRO A 43 -16.57 5.41 16.60
C PRO A 43 -16.93 4.48 17.77
N ASP A 44 -16.33 3.29 17.86
CA ASP A 44 -16.53 2.42 19.03
C ASP A 44 -15.77 2.94 20.27
N PHE A 45 -14.82 3.88 20.11
CA PHE A 45 -13.96 4.37 21.17
C PHE A 45 -14.03 5.90 21.36
N VAL A 46 -14.45 6.62 20.34
CA VAL A 46 -14.58 8.08 20.35
C VAL A 46 -15.99 8.46 19.88
N ASP A 47 -16.55 9.46 20.52
CA ASP A 47 -17.85 10.02 20.12
C ASP A 47 -17.86 10.42 18.65
N ARG A 48 -18.99 10.11 17.97
CA ARG A 48 -19.10 10.26 16.51
C ARG A 48 -19.02 11.73 16.06
N ASP A 49 -19.62 12.64 16.82
CA ASP A 49 -19.61 14.06 16.48
C ASP A 49 -18.20 14.64 16.60
N THR A 50 -17.46 14.19 17.63
CA THR A 50 -16.03 14.51 17.79
C THR A 50 -15.18 13.99 16.62
N LEU A 51 -15.46 12.78 16.11
CA LEU A 51 -14.76 12.24 14.94
C LEU A 51 -15.10 13.02 13.66
N ILE A 52 -16.34 13.42 13.48
CA ILE A 52 -16.77 14.24 12.34
C ILE A 52 -16.03 15.57 12.39
N GLN A 53 -16.05 16.28 13.51
CA GLN A 53 -15.35 17.54 13.69
C GLN A 53 -13.84 17.41 13.37
N ARG A 54 -13.16 16.42 13.94
CA ARG A 54 -11.73 16.16 13.66
C ARG A 54 -11.46 15.86 12.20
N SER A 55 -12.36 15.13 11.52
CA SER A 55 -12.20 14.83 10.11
C SER A 55 -12.33 16.08 9.23
N GLU A 56 -13.26 16.97 9.54
CA GLU A 56 -13.46 18.25 8.85
C GLU A 56 -12.26 19.17 9.07
N GLU A 57 -11.78 19.30 10.30
CA GLU A 57 -10.57 20.08 10.64
C GLU A 57 -9.32 19.57 9.90
N ALA A 58 -9.25 18.24 9.69
CA ALA A 58 -8.17 17.60 8.91
C ALA A 58 -8.40 17.64 7.38
N GLY A 59 -9.51 18.22 6.91
CA GLY A 59 -9.82 18.39 5.49
C GLY A 59 -10.43 17.14 4.82
N PHE A 60 -11.01 16.23 5.59
CA PHE A 60 -11.66 15.03 5.05
C PHE A 60 -13.17 15.14 5.06
N ILE A 61 -13.81 14.52 4.07
CA ILE A 61 -15.26 14.55 3.88
C ILE A 61 -16.04 13.68 4.89
N SER A 62 -15.35 12.80 5.61
CA SER A 62 -15.96 11.93 6.61
C SER A 62 -14.90 11.33 7.54
N TRP A 63 -15.33 10.89 8.73
CA TRP A 63 -14.47 10.16 9.66
C TRP A 63 -13.91 8.85 9.05
N MET A 64 -14.66 8.18 8.18
CA MET A 64 -14.20 6.96 7.48
C MET A 64 -13.05 7.27 6.52
N ALA A 65 -13.14 8.38 5.78
CA ALA A 65 -12.07 8.84 4.90
C ALA A 65 -10.82 9.22 5.71
N TYR A 66 -11.01 9.89 6.83
CA TYR A 66 -9.94 10.26 7.75
C TYR A 66 -9.28 9.00 8.36
N PHE A 67 -10.07 8.06 8.90
CA PHE A 67 -9.58 6.77 9.39
C PHE A 67 -8.79 6.02 8.33
N GLY A 68 -9.31 5.96 7.09
CA GLY A 68 -8.64 5.33 5.95
C GLY A 68 -7.30 5.99 5.61
N ALA A 69 -7.23 7.33 5.66
CA ALA A 69 -6.00 8.08 5.42
C ALA A 69 -4.96 7.87 6.52
N VAL A 70 -5.39 7.83 7.78
CA VAL A 70 -4.51 7.50 8.93
C VAL A 70 -3.96 6.08 8.78
N ARG A 71 -4.83 5.10 8.54
CA ARG A 71 -4.46 3.69 8.32
C ARG A 71 -3.47 3.53 7.17
N GLY A 72 -3.71 4.22 6.06
CA GLY A 72 -2.88 4.17 4.85
C GLY A 72 -1.65 5.06 4.90
N GLN A 73 -1.39 5.77 6.00
CA GLN A 73 -0.31 6.76 6.13
C GLN A 73 -0.35 7.84 5.04
N GLN A 74 -1.57 8.19 4.62
CA GLN A 74 -1.82 9.16 3.55
C GLN A 74 -2.03 10.59 4.06
N LEU A 75 -1.79 10.83 5.34
CA LEU A 75 -1.82 12.15 5.95
C LEU A 75 -0.74 13.06 5.34
N ALA A 76 -0.92 14.36 5.48
CA ALA A 76 0.10 15.34 5.10
C ALA A 76 1.40 15.09 5.87
N ASP A 77 1.29 14.77 7.16
CA ASP A 77 2.38 14.33 8.02
C ASP A 77 1.98 13.00 8.70
N PRO A 78 2.38 11.85 8.15
CA PRO A 78 2.15 10.54 8.76
C PRO A 78 3.22 10.17 9.81
N SER A 79 4.12 11.08 10.19
CA SER A 79 5.09 10.85 11.24
C SER A 79 4.35 10.57 12.55
N GLY A 80 4.71 9.51 13.24
CA GLY A 80 4.01 9.09 14.46
C GLY A 80 2.90 8.05 14.25
N VAL A 81 2.50 7.74 13.01
CA VAL A 81 1.63 6.57 12.77
C VAL A 81 2.45 5.29 12.94
N PRO A 82 2.13 4.44 13.93
CA PRO A 82 2.87 3.20 14.15
C PRO A 82 2.76 2.27 12.94
N THR A 83 3.87 1.67 12.53
CA THR A 83 3.90 0.77 11.38
C THR A 83 4.85 -0.40 11.60
N MET A 84 4.50 -1.56 11.04
CA MET A 84 5.37 -2.73 10.95
C MET A 84 6.13 -2.80 9.63
N ASN A 85 6.11 -1.74 8.82
CA ASN A 85 6.85 -1.69 7.57
C ASN A 85 8.37 -1.60 7.81
N ALA A 86 9.15 -2.06 6.83
CA ALA A 86 10.62 -2.04 6.91
C ALA A 86 11.22 -0.64 7.00
N HIS A 87 10.53 0.35 6.43
CA HIS A 87 10.93 1.75 6.47
C HIS A 87 9.78 2.63 6.93
N VAL A 88 10.12 3.71 7.63
CA VAL A 88 9.19 4.72 8.15
C VAL A 88 9.41 6.03 7.40
N LEU A 89 8.35 6.72 7.03
CA LEU A 89 8.45 8.03 6.38
C LEU A 89 9.04 9.03 7.37
N SER A 90 10.19 9.61 7.02
CA SER A 90 10.91 10.60 7.83
C SER A 90 10.77 12.01 7.27
N ARG A 91 10.56 12.16 5.97
CA ARG A 91 10.38 13.45 5.31
C ARG A 91 9.47 13.32 4.10
N LYS A 92 8.54 14.28 3.94
CA LYS A 92 7.64 14.39 2.80
C LYS A 92 7.68 15.78 2.20
N SER A 93 7.79 15.84 0.88
CA SER A 93 7.62 17.05 0.09
C SER A 93 6.78 16.74 -1.15
N PRO A 94 6.32 17.73 -1.93
CA PRO A 94 5.57 17.48 -3.16
C PRO A 94 6.30 16.62 -4.20
N THR A 95 7.63 16.62 -4.20
CA THR A 95 8.46 15.94 -5.21
C THR A 95 9.32 14.81 -4.66
N LEU A 96 9.42 14.67 -3.34
CA LEU A 96 10.32 13.70 -2.71
C LEU A 96 9.75 13.21 -1.38
N GLN A 97 9.81 11.90 -1.19
CA GLN A 97 9.58 11.25 0.09
C GLN A 97 10.84 10.50 0.51
N ILE A 98 11.25 10.67 1.77
CA ILE A 98 12.39 9.98 2.34
C ILE A 98 11.90 9.06 3.44
N TYR A 99 12.27 7.81 3.33
CA TYR A 99 11.97 6.77 4.32
C TYR A 99 13.26 6.33 4.96
N THR A 100 13.28 6.18 6.28
CA THR A 100 14.41 5.66 7.05
C THR A 100 14.09 4.27 7.58
N ARG A 101 15.11 3.48 7.82
CA ARG A 101 14.99 2.14 8.38
C ARG A 101 14.19 2.16 9.67
N ASN A 102 13.21 1.25 9.78
CA ASN A 102 12.47 1.03 11.01
C ASN A 102 13.27 0.14 11.97
N PRO A 103 13.74 0.66 13.11
CA PRO A 103 14.51 -0.14 14.07
C PRO A 103 13.68 -1.24 14.73
N PHE A 104 12.34 -1.17 14.64
CA PHE A 104 11.40 -2.15 15.19
C PHE A 104 10.84 -3.12 14.15
N TYR A 105 11.44 -3.15 12.95
CA TYR A 105 10.99 -4.09 11.92
C TYR A 105 11.19 -5.54 12.37
N PRO A 106 10.13 -6.39 12.38
CA PRO A 106 10.19 -7.68 13.06
C PRO A 106 10.94 -8.78 12.31
N LYS A 107 11.37 -8.54 11.07
CA LYS A 107 12.03 -9.58 10.26
C LYS A 107 13.53 -9.58 10.47
N ILE A 108 14.08 -10.78 10.56
CA ILE A 108 15.51 -11.07 10.62
C ILE A 108 15.92 -11.95 9.43
N ASP A 109 17.20 -11.94 9.07
CA ASP A 109 17.77 -12.88 8.12
C ASP A 109 18.12 -14.22 8.80
N PRO A 110 18.53 -15.26 8.02
CA PRO A 110 18.95 -16.54 8.59
C PRO A 110 20.16 -16.48 9.50
N ALA A 111 20.97 -15.41 9.44
CA ALA A 111 22.13 -15.19 10.29
C ALA A 111 21.77 -14.41 11.58
N GLY A 112 20.50 -14.04 11.77
CA GLY A 112 20.01 -13.30 12.94
C GLY A 112 20.16 -11.79 12.84
N ASN A 113 20.56 -11.23 11.69
CA ASN A 113 20.65 -9.80 11.51
C ASN A 113 19.25 -9.20 11.26
N GLN A 114 18.95 -8.08 11.89
CA GLN A 114 17.70 -7.38 11.69
C GLN A 114 17.65 -6.71 10.31
N LEU A 115 16.55 -6.95 9.60
CA LEU A 115 16.23 -6.27 8.35
C LEU A 115 15.53 -4.90 8.61
N PRO A 116 15.50 -3.99 7.64
CA PRO A 116 16.15 -4.06 6.32
C PRO A 116 17.63 -3.65 6.40
N TYR A 117 18.43 -4.07 5.41
CA TYR A 117 19.83 -3.65 5.30
C TYR A 117 19.99 -2.22 4.78
N ILE A 118 19.02 -1.75 4.00
CA ILE A 118 19.02 -0.40 3.43
C ILE A 118 18.60 0.61 4.49
N ASP A 119 19.45 1.59 4.79
CA ASP A 119 19.17 2.59 5.83
C ASP A 119 18.11 3.61 5.41
N SER A 120 18.08 3.99 4.14
CA SER A 120 17.10 4.95 3.64
C SER A 120 16.67 4.68 2.20
N VAL A 121 15.43 5.00 1.91
CA VAL A 121 14.84 4.96 0.57
C VAL A 121 14.32 6.35 0.22
N MET A 122 14.78 6.88 -0.92
CA MET A 122 14.26 8.13 -1.49
C MET A 122 13.31 7.80 -2.63
N SER A 123 12.05 8.16 -2.47
CA SER A 123 11.00 8.00 -3.48
C SER A 123 10.74 9.34 -4.16
N LEU A 124 10.99 9.40 -5.46
CA LEU A 124 10.68 10.58 -6.27
C LEU A 124 9.19 10.55 -6.61
N VAL A 125 8.49 11.63 -6.28
CA VAL A 125 7.08 11.82 -6.65
C VAL A 125 7.03 12.50 -8.01
N VAL A 126 6.55 11.78 -9.02
CA VAL A 126 6.49 12.26 -10.41
C VAL A 126 5.06 12.09 -10.92
N MET A 127 4.46 13.19 -11.37
CA MET A 127 3.07 13.19 -11.84
C MET A 127 2.93 12.70 -13.28
N ASN A 128 3.96 12.86 -14.10
CA ASN A 128 3.94 12.45 -15.51
C ASN A 128 4.61 11.09 -15.69
N PRO A 129 3.89 10.05 -16.17
CA PRO A 129 4.44 8.71 -16.42
C PRO A 129 5.63 8.71 -17.41
N GLU A 130 5.64 9.60 -18.41
CA GLU A 130 6.76 9.70 -19.36
C GLU A 130 8.07 10.08 -18.69
N VAL A 131 8.02 10.92 -17.63
CA VAL A 131 9.20 11.27 -16.85
C VAL A 131 9.69 10.07 -16.03
N VAL A 132 8.77 9.21 -15.54
CA VAL A 132 9.14 7.95 -14.87
C VAL A 132 9.89 7.05 -15.86
N THR A 133 9.33 6.86 -17.06
CA THR A 133 9.95 6.08 -18.13
C THR A 133 11.33 6.63 -18.52
N ALA A 134 11.47 7.95 -18.69
CA ALA A 134 12.74 8.60 -19.03
C ALA A 134 13.80 8.41 -17.95
N LYS A 135 13.46 8.64 -16.68
CA LYS A 135 14.38 8.45 -15.56
C LYS A 135 14.82 7.00 -15.39
N THR A 136 13.88 6.06 -15.57
CA THR A 136 14.16 4.63 -15.48
C THR A 136 15.05 4.16 -16.63
N SER A 137 14.74 4.56 -17.89
CA SER A 137 15.51 4.14 -19.06
C SER A 137 16.93 4.69 -19.12
N THR A 138 17.21 5.77 -18.39
CA THR A 138 18.55 6.37 -18.29
C THR A 138 19.32 5.96 -17.02
N GLY A 139 18.76 5.08 -16.18
CA GLY A 139 19.43 4.62 -14.96
C GLY A 139 19.52 5.66 -13.84
N GLN A 140 18.66 6.70 -13.87
CA GLN A 140 18.63 7.73 -12.81
C GLN A 140 17.97 7.26 -11.51
N VAL A 141 17.41 6.03 -11.50
CA VAL A 141 16.81 5.41 -10.34
C VAL A 141 17.43 4.04 -10.10
N HIS A 142 17.62 3.65 -8.84
CA HIS A 142 18.18 2.35 -8.47
C HIS A 142 17.16 1.22 -8.60
N PHE A 143 15.89 1.53 -8.41
CA PHE A 143 14.79 0.57 -8.51
C PHE A 143 13.52 1.27 -9.00
N SER A 144 12.83 0.66 -9.95
CA SER A 144 11.50 1.09 -10.41
C SER A 144 10.67 -0.15 -10.74
N ALA A 145 9.46 -0.24 -10.20
CA ALA A 145 8.53 -1.36 -10.46
C ALA A 145 7.09 -0.89 -10.67
N ILE A 146 6.82 0.40 -10.47
CA ILE A 146 5.47 0.99 -10.54
C ILE A 146 5.48 2.09 -11.61
N GLY A 147 4.38 2.22 -12.35
CA GLY A 147 4.24 3.24 -13.38
C GLY A 147 5.04 2.96 -14.66
N LEU A 148 5.49 1.72 -14.86
CA LEU A 148 6.15 1.27 -16.08
C LEU A 148 5.13 0.59 -16.99
N ALA A 149 5.14 0.95 -18.27
CA ALA A 149 4.23 0.39 -19.27
C ALA A 149 4.91 -0.71 -20.10
N THR A 150 4.15 -1.75 -20.43
CA THR A 150 4.64 -2.85 -21.28
C THR A 150 5.18 -2.39 -22.63
N PRO A 151 4.58 -1.41 -23.32
CA PRO A 151 5.13 -0.88 -24.59
C PRO A 151 6.54 -0.28 -24.45
N ASP A 152 6.95 0.12 -23.25
CA ASP A 152 8.27 0.74 -23.03
C ASP A 152 9.40 -0.27 -22.80
N ILE A 153 9.09 -1.58 -22.75
CA ILE A 153 10.08 -2.64 -22.56
C ILE A 153 11.26 -2.55 -23.54
N PRO A 154 11.06 -2.32 -24.86
CA PRO A 154 12.18 -2.18 -25.79
C PRO A 154 13.09 -0.98 -25.45
N LEU A 155 12.54 0.11 -24.90
CA LEU A 155 13.31 1.27 -24.46
C LEU A 155 14.17 0.92 -23.24
N PHE A 156 13.58 0.25 -22.25
CA PHE A 156 14.33 -0.20 -21.06
C PHE A 156 15.44 -1.18 -21.44
N LYS A 157 15.16 -2.14 -22.32
CA LYS A 157 16.16 -3.11 -22.78
C LYS A 157 17.34 -2.45 -23.50
N ARG A 158 17.11 -1.43 -24.31
CA ARG A 158 18.17 -0.65 -24.96
C ARG A 158 19.01 0.17 -23.98
N GLY A 159 18.36 0.66 -22.91
CA GLY A 159 19.00 1.49 -21.89
C GLY A 159 19.87 0.72 -20.89
N GLU A 160 19.73 -0.60 -20.77
CA GLU A 160 20.37 -1.42 -19.73
C GLU A 160 21.89 -1.17 -19.57
N LYS A 161 22.61 -1.22 -20.69
CA LYS A 161 24.09 -1.05 -20.70
C LYS A 161 24.52 0.36 -20.32
N ALA A 162 23.89 1.37 -20.90
CA ALA A 162 24.23 2.77 -20.67
C ALA A 162 23.80 3.25 -19.27
N GLY A 163 22.64 2.79 -18.81
CA GLY A 163 22.09 3.13 -17.49
C GLY A 163 22.53 2.24 -16.34
N ASN A 164 23.35 1.20 -16.63
CA ASN A 164 23.86 0.24 -15.63
C ASN A 164 22.74 -0.39 -14.78
N PHE A 165 21.68 -0.86 -15.42
CA PHE A 165 20.55 -1.55 -14.76
C PHE A 165 20.15 -2.81 -15.55
N THR A 166 19.27 -3.63 -14.99
CA THR A 166 18.67 -4.79 -15.66
C THR A 166 17.15 -4.68 -15.63
N ALA A 167 16.50 -4.64 -16.79
CA ALA A 167 15.05 -4.71 -16.89
C ALA A 167 14.60 -6.19 -16.82
N ARG A 168 13.81 -6.50 -15.81
CA ARG A 168 13.27 -7.84 -15.58
C ARG A 168 11.76 -7.82 -15.80
N ILE A 169 11.26 -8.78 -16.58
CA ILE A 169 9.83 -8.97 -16.80
C ILE A 169 9.38 -10.07 -15.85
N TRP A 170 8.40 -9.75 -15.01
CA TRP A 170 7.80 -10.70 -14.08
C TRP A 170 6.43 -11.12 -14.59
N ASN A 171 6.18 -12.41 -14.58
CA ASN A 171 4.83 -12.91 -14.79
C ASN A 171 4.03 -12.70 -13.50
N ARG A 172 3.03 -11.82 -13.55
CA ARG A 172 2.18 -11.50 -12.40
C ARG A 172 1.03 -12.49 -12.20
N LEU A 173 0.84 -13.43 -13.13
CA LEU A 173 -0.27 -14.40 -13.10
C LEU A 173 -1.66 -13.72 -13.04
N HIS A 174 -1.79 -12.48 -13.49
CA HIS A 174 -3.07 -11.83 -13.66
C HIS A 174 -3.76 -12.43 -14.90
N GLY A 175 -4.99 -12.88 -14.72
CA GLY A 175 -5.73 -13.58 -15.79
C GLY A 175 -6.15 -12.67 -16.94
N VAL A 176 -6.33 -11.37 -16.71
CA VAL A 176 -6.78 -10.39 -17.71
C VAL A 176 -6.29 -8.98 -17.40
N ASP A 177 -5.93 -8.25 -18.44
CA ASP A 177 -5.56 -6.83 -18.32
C ASP A 177 -6.78 -5.89 -18.38
N VAL A 178 -7.89 -6.37 -18.94
CA VAL A 178 -9.13 -5.62 -19.07
C VAL A 178 -10.29 -6.50 -18.63
N VAL A 179 -11.09 -6.00 -17.71
CA VAL A 179 -12.29 -6.67 -17.20
C VAL A 179 -13.50 -5.79 -17.51
N ILE A 180 -14.51 -6.37 -18.12
CA ILE A 180 -15.84 -5.75 -18.26
C ILE A 180 -16.68 -6.28 -17.09
N GLN A 181 -17.08 -5.40 -16.20
CA GLN A 181 -17.95 -5.75 -15.08
C GLN A 181 -19.35 -5.22 -15.35
N PRO A 182 -20.34 -6.08 -15.64
CA PRO A 182 -21.72 -5.65 -15.75
C PRO A 182 -22.23 -5.15 -14.39
N ASN A 183 -23.05 -4.10 -14.41
CA ASN A 183 -23.70 -3.63 -13.20
C ASN A 183 -24.89 -4.54 -12.85
N LEU A 184 -24.62 -5.53 -11.99
CA LEU A 184 -25.65 -6.50 -11.56
C LEU A 184 -26.73 -5.90 -10.65
N THR A 185 -26.57 -4.65 -10.22
CA THR A 185 -27.53 -3.93 -9.36
C THR A 185 -28.33 -2.88 -10.12
N VAL A 186 -28.23 -2.84 -11.47
CA VAL A 186 -29.05 -1.92 -12.28
C VAL A 186 -30.54 -2.20 -12.09
N GLU A 187 -31.31 -1.14 -11.90
CA GLU A 187 -32.78 -1.26 -11.66
C GLU A 187 -33.58 -1.54 -12.95
N ASP A 188 -33.03 -1.15 -14.10
CA ASP A 188 -33.68 -1.40 -15.40
C ASP A 188 -33.73 -2.90 -15.69
N PRO A 189 -34.98 -3.48 -15.84
CA PRO A 189 -35.15 -4.91 -16.03
C PRO A 189 -34.56 -5.42 -17.35
N VAL A 190 -34.51 -4.60 -18.40
CA VAL A 190 -33.94 -4.98 -19.71
C VAL A 190 -32.41 -5.11 -19.61
N LEU A 191 -31.78 -4.19 -18.90
CA LEU A 191 -30.31 -4.24 -18.68
C LEU A 191 -29.89 -5.35 -17.71
N ARG A 192 -30.81 -5.84 -16.89
CA ARG A 192 -30.55 -6.99 -15.99
C ARG A 192 -30.54 -8.34 -16.71
N GLU A 193 -31.20 -8.42 -17.87
CA GLU A 193 -31.30 -9.65 -18.66
C GLU A 193 -30.14 -9.81 -19.67
N ILE A 194 -29.26 -8.81 -19.81
CA ILE A 194 -28.06 -8.85 -20.64
C ILE A 194 -26.89 -9.41 -19.85
#